data_90901ccd3b6f01ac6b6055c549bd6280
#
_entry.id   90901ccd3b6f01ac6b6055c549bd6280
#
_cell.length_a   1.000
_cell.length_b   1.000
_cell.length_c   1.000
_cell.angle_alpha   90.00
_cell.angle_beta   90.00
_cell.angle_gamma   90.00
#
_symmetry.space_group_name_H-M   'P 1'
#
loop_
_entity.id
_entity.type
_entity.pdbx_description
1 polymer ?
#
loop_
_entity_poly.entity_id
_entity_poly.type
_entity_poly.pdbx_seq_one_letter_code
_entity_poly.pdbx_strand_id
1 'polypeptide(L)'
;MSIIALKAWYLPDYEPITELEKRPPDIRLSKKSLLKSGLRADFLEDSDAVKISTWFARYLEGENIEFYIEGSGGYAVANIDLISHEIYFTKQSILSQLDPIIYFCYQSEYPRVNELLKEELVASLNTINEKSRFPLTLVESSRPKNAPMRLSRTSMRKIRRSLLFIADTTPITTIGSQETNQLIPSPHVCLEMGYALHSKRSEQILLLQMQRPELEGEFPFDLPTQQFLQFQDRDELNQMLTGMIETQLMRFRLL
;
A
#
# COMPACT_ATOMS: atom_id res chain seq x y z
N MET A 1 37.01 -3.26 -20.17
CA MET A 1 35.57 -3.63 -20.06
C MET A 1 34.87 -2.61 -19.17
N SER A 2 33.83 -1.95 -19.64
CA SER A 2 33.05 -1.04 -18.78
C SER A 2 32.24 -1.84 -17.76
N ILE A 3 32.37 -1.50 -16.49
CA ILE A 3 31.51 -2.04 -15.42
C ILE A 3 30.18 -1.35 -15.54
N ILE A 4 29.10 -2.12 -15.74
CA ILE A 4 27.74 -1.59 -15.67
C ILE A 4 27.35 -1.61 -14.19
N ALA A 5 27.20 -0.43 -13.61
CA ALA A 5 26.75 -0.26 -12.24
C ALA A 5 25.21 -0.20 -12.18
N LEU A 6 24.62 -0.91 -11.24
CA LEU A 6 23.24 -0.73 -10.82
C LEU A 6 23.23 0.21 -9.63
N LYS A 7 22.32 1.16 -9.63
CA LYS A 7 22.13 2.07 -8.52
C LYS A 7 21.24 1.41 -7.47
N ALA A 8 21.58 1.61 -6.20
CA ALA A 8 20.80 1.16 -5.09
C ALA A 8 20.60 2.31 -4.08
N TRP A 9 19.38 2.45 -3.58
CA TRP A 9 18.99 3.49 -2.63
C TRP A 9 18.50 2.86 -1.35
N TYR A 10 19.05 3.33 -0.24
CA TYR A 10 18.62 2.97 1.10
C TYR A 10 17.26 3.62 1.42
N LEU A 11 16.41 2.86 2.08
CA LEU A 11 15.04 3.22 2.39
C LEU A 11 14.83 3.26 3.91
N PRO A 12 15.15 4.38 4.58
CA PRO A 12 14.83 4.52 6.00
C PRO A 12 13.32 4.65 6.24
N ASP A 13 12.61 5.23 5.26
CA ASP A 13 11.18 5.53 5.30
C ASP A 13 10.54 5.32 3.93
N TYR A 14 9.21 5.38 3.88
CA TYR A 14 8.51 5.35 2.61
C TYR A 14 8.89 6.55 1.74
N GLU A 15 9.33 6.26 0.52
CA GLU A 15 9.57 7.22 -0.55
C GLU A 15 9.17 6.55 -1.87
N PRO A 16 8.30 7.18 -2.72
CA PRO A 16 7.95 6.61 -4.02
C PRO A 16 9.19 6.44 -4.90
N ILE A 17 9.25 5.34 -5.67
CA ILE A 17 10.40 5.07 -6.56
C ILE A 17 10.69 6.26 -7.50
N THR A 18 9.65 6.93 -7.97
CA THR A 18 9.78 8.10 -8.86
C THR A 18 10.51 9.29 -8.23
N GLU A 19 10.43 9.44 -6.90
CA GLU A 19 11.17 10.47 -6.16
C GLU A 19 12.56 9.94 -5.78
N LEU A 20 12.63 8.68 -5.35
CA LEU A 20 13.85 8.01 -4.96
C LEU A 20 14.93 8.05 -6.05
N GLU A 21 14.54 7.79 -7.31
CA GLU A 21 15.47 7.79 -8.45
C GLU A 21 15.99 9.18 -8.84
N LYS A 22 15.43 10.26 -8.30
CA LYS A 22 15.91 11.64 -8.53
C LYS A 22 17.12 12.00 -7.68
N ARG A 23 17.33 11.33 -6.56
CA ARG A 23 18.49 11.56 -5.68
C ARG A 23 19.68 10.67 -6.06
N PRO A 24 20.92 11.02 -5.67
CA PRO A 24 22.07 10.14 -5.89
C PRO A 24 21.86 8.80 -5.16
N PRO A 25 22.38 7.68 -5.72
CA PRO A 25 22.31 6.39 -5.07
C PRO A 25 23.20 6.35 -3.83
N ASP A 26 22.80 5.58 -2.83
CA ASP A 26 23.58 5.36 -1.61
C ASP A 26 24.70 4.34 -1.80
N ILE A 27 24.53 3.41 -2.77
CA ILE A 27 25.55 2.44 -3.14
C ILE A 27 25.36 2.02 -4.61
N ARG A 28 26.46 1.72 -5.28
CA ARG A 28 26.48 1.19 -6.65
C ARG A 28 26.93 -0.25 -6.64
N LEU A 29 26.24 -1.10 -7.37
CA LEU A 29 26.48 -2.53 -7.42
C LEU A 29 26.92 -2.97 -8.81
N SER A 30 27.84 -3.92 -8.89
CA SER A 30 28.24 -4.50 -10.17
C SER A 30 27.11 -5.38 -10.73
N LYS A 31 26.61 -5.04 -11.90
CA LYS A 31 25.54 -5.83 -12.58
C LYS A 31 25.96 -7.27 -12.85
N LYS A 32 27.26 -7.53 -13.02
CA LYS A 32 27.77 -8.88 -13.34
C LYS A 32 27.73 -9.82 -12.15
N SER A 33 27.82 -9.29 -10.93
CA SER A 33 27.83 -10.08 -9.70
C SER A 33 26.45 -10.28 -9.10
N LEU A 34 25.42 -9.58 -9.60
CA LEU A 34 24.05 -9.75 -9.12
C LEU A 34 23.49 -11.09 -9.63
N LEU A 35 23.61 -12.12 -8.82
CA LEU A 35 23.11 -13.45 -9.12
C LEU A 35 21.60 -13.56 -8.90
N LYS A 36 20.93 -14.33 -9.77
CA LYS A 36 19.47 -14.46 -9.77
C LYS A 36 18.87 -15.14 -8.53
N SER A 37 19.63 -15.87 -7.74
CA SER A 37 19.09 -16.73 -6.67
C SER A 37 19.77 -16.66 -5.32
N GLY A 38 20.75 -15.95 -5.10
CA GLY A 38 21.43 -15.79 -3.80
C GLY A 38 22.06 -14.44 -3.74
N LEU A 39 21.41 -13.53 -4.25
CA LEU A 39 21.54 -12.07 -4.30
C LEU A 39 22.82 -11.52 -3.65
N ARG A 40 23.96 -12.09 -4.04
CA ARG A 40 25.27 -11.52 -3.79
C ARG A 40 25.54 -10.47 -4.87
N ALA A 41 26.01 -9.32 -4.45
CA ALA A 41 26.49 -8.27 -5.35
C ALA A 41 27.82 -7.70 -4.84
N ASP A 42 28.71 -7.34 -5.76
CA ASP A 42 29.92 -6.59 -5.40
C ASP A 42 29.55 -5.11 -5.41
N PHE A 43 29.85 -4.38 -4.34
CA PHE A 43 29.69 -2.93 -4.31
C PHE A 43 30.96 -2.24 -4.84
N LEU A 44 30.76 -1.04 -5.40
CA LEU A 44 31.80 -0.31 -6.13
C LEU A 44 32.43 0.84 -5.33
N GLU A 45 31.86 1.18 -4.18
CA GLU A 45 32.36 2.17 -3.25
C GLU A 45 33.54 1.61 -2.45
N ASP A 46 34.41 2.50 -1.96
CA ASP A 46 35.45 2.12 -1.01
C ASP A 46 34.80 1.66 0.31
N SER A 47 35.40 0.65 0.96
CA SER A 47 34.92 0.12 2.23
C SER A 47 34.80 1.20 3.31
N ASP A 48 35.65 2.21 3.30
CA ASP A 48 35.61 3.30 4.26
C ASP A 48 34.40 4.23 4.00
N ALA A 49 34.03 4.45 2.73
CA ALA A 49 32.82 5.16 2.38
C ALA A 49 31.56 4.42 2.84
N VAL A 50 31.55 3.09 2.74
CA VAL A 50 30.45 2.25 3.27
C VAL A 50 30.38 2.36 4.79
N LYS A 51 31.50 2.25 5.51
CA LYS A 51 31.56 2.31 6.99
C LYS A 51 30.98 3.60 7.57
N ILE A 52 31.16 4.73 6.90
CA ILE A 52 30.65 6.05 7.38
C ILE A 52 29.21 6.32 6.95
N SER A 53 28.60 5.45 6.15
CA SER A 53 27.23 5.63 5.70
C SER A 53 26.23 5.42 6.85
N THR A 54 25.13 6.19 6.81
CA THR A 54 24.06 6.09 7.83
C THR A 54 23.40 4.73 7.85
N TRP A 55 23.21 4.10 6.68
CA TRP A 55 22.58 2.79 6.59
C TRP A 55 23.48 1.68 7.15
N PHE A 56 24.81 1.80 7.03
CA PHE A 56 25.72 0.81 7.60
C PHE A 56 25.79 0.91 9.12
N ALA A 57 25.76 2.11 9.69
CA ALA A 57 25.66 2.30 11.14
C ALA A 57 24.41 1.61 11.71
N ARG A 58 23.26 1.80 11.08
CA ARG A 58 21.99 1.14 11.47
C ARG A 58 22.03 -0.38 11.28
N TYR A 59 22.73 -0.86 10.23
CA TYR A 59 22.97 -2.28 10.05
C TYR A 59 23.74 -2.89 11.22
N LEU A 60 24.76 -2.21 11.72
CA LEU A 60 25.55 -2.66 12.89
C LEU A 60 24.73 -2.64 14.19
N GLU A 61 23.71 -1.78 14.28
CA GLU A 61 22.73 -1.74 15.39
C GLU A 61 21.70 -2.87 15.29
N GLY A 62 21.75 -3.69 14.23
CA GLY A 62 20.83 -4.82 14.02
C GLY A 62 19.50 -4.44 13.37
N GLU A 63 19.38 -3.23 12.81
CA GLU A 63 18.19 -2.85 12.08
C GLU A 63 18.08 -3.60 10.74
N ASN A 64 16.84 -3.81 10.29
CA ASN A 64 16.57 -4.33 8.95
C ASN A 64 16.80 -3.23 7.90
N ILE A 65 17.85 -3.35 7.12
CA ILE A 65 18.23 -2.37 6.11
C ILE A 65 17.64 -2.73 4.76
N GLU A 66 16.76 -1.89 4.25
CA GLU A 66 16.09 -2.08 2.97
C GLU A 66 16.70 -1.20 1.88
N PHE A 67 16.87 -1.80 0.69
CA PHE A 67 17.31 -1.11 -0.52
C PHE A 67 16.33 -1.31 -1.67
N TYR A 68 16.13 -0.27 -2.46
CA TYR A 68 15.64 -0.40 -3.82
C TYR A 68 16.82 -0.48 -4.77
N ILE A 69 16.86 -1.51 -5.61
CA ILE A 69 17.89 -1.69 -6.66
C ILE A 69 17.24 -1.41 -8.02
N GLU A 70 17.85 -0.50 -8.78
CA GLU A 70 17.39 -0.03 -10.09
C GLU A 70 16.98 -1.19 -11.01
N GLY A 71 15.72 -1.18 -11.46
CA GLY A 71 15.17 -2.18 -12.37
C GLY A 71 15.02 -3.60 -11.79
N SER A 72 15.40 -3.83 -10.52
CA SER A 72 15.37 -5.15 -9.88
C SER A 72 14.34 -5.26 -8.75
N GLY A 73 14.07 -4.16 -8.03
CA GLY A 73 13.06 -4.10 -6.96
C GLY A 73 13.65 -3.96 -5.57
N GLY A 74 12.91 -4.41 -4.56
CA GLY A 74 13.25 -4.28 -3.16
C GLY A 74 14.03 -5.45 -2.60
N TYR A 75 14.94 -5.12 -1.67
CA TYR A 75 15.84 -6.08 -1.03
C TYR A 75 16.14 -5.65 0.40
N ALA A 76 16.31 -6.63 1.29
CA ALA A 76 16.94 -6.42 2.60
C ALA A 76 18.39 -6.89 2.58
N VAL A 77 19.26 -6.19 3.30
CA VAL A 77 20.62 -6.61 3.52
C VAL A 77 20.64 -7.82 4.47
N ALA A 78 21.22 -8.91 4.00
CA ALA A 78 21.39 -10.12 4.81
C ALA A 78 22.78 -10.17 5.45
N ASN A 79 23.82 -9.76 4.70
CA ASN A 79 25.20 -9.73 5.18
C ASN A 79 26.05 -8.78 4.35
N ILE A 80 27.18 -8.33 4.91
CA ILE A 80 28.17 -7.48 4.22
C ILE A 80 29.55 -7.98 4.54
N ASP A 81 30.37 -8.16 3.50
CA ASP A 81 31.81 -8.39 3.60
C ASP A 81 32.57 -7.18 3.03
N LEU A 82 33.09 -6.36 3.92
CA LEU A 82 33.83 -5.15 3.55
C LEU A 82 35.20 -5.45 2.95
N ILE A 83 35.78 -6.61 3.26
CA ILE A 83 37.11 -7.00 2.75
C ILE A 83 36.98 -7.44 1.30
N SER A 84 36.00 -8.26 1.00
CA SER A 84 35.74 -8.77 -0.34
C SER A 84 34.88 -7.80 -1.19
N HIS A 85 34.43 -6.67 -0.64
CA HIS A 85 33.50 -5.73 -1.28
C HIS A 85 32.19 -6.39 -1.69
N GLU A 86 31.68 -7.31 -0.88
CA GLU A 86 30.45 -8.07 -1.15
C GLU A 86 29.31 -7.66 -0.23
N ILE A 87 28.12 -7.59 -0.79
CA ILE A 87 26.87 -7.41 -0.06
C ILE A 87 25.89 -8.52 -0.45
N TYR A 88 25.24 -9.11 0.53
CA TYR A 88 24.28 -10.19 0.36
C TYR A 88 22.90 -9.67 0.65
N PHE A 89 21.96 -9.94 -0.25
CA PHE A 89 20.60 -9.46 -0.18
C PHE A 89 19.58 -10.60 -0.11
N THR A 90 18.46 -10.33 0.54
CA THR A 90 17.23 -11.13 0.44
C THR A 90 16.18 -10.32 -0.27
N LYS A 91 15.56 -10.89 -1.32
CA LYS A 91 14.49 -10.21 -2.05
C LYS A 91 13.25 -10.08 -1.20
N GLN A 92 12.70 -8.88 -1.13
CA GLN A 92 11.45 -8.63 -0.40
C GLN A 92 10.62 -7.52 -1.05
N SER A 93 9.33 -7.47 -0.69
CA SER A 93 8.48 -6.35 -1.07
C SER A 93 8.74 -5.18 -0.14
N ILE A 94 9.12 -4.05 -0.71
CA ILE A 94 9.35 -2.80 0.00
C ILE A 94 8.19 -1.82 -0.18
N LEU A 95 7.99 -0.95 0.80
CA LEU A 95 6.91 0.04 0.77
C LEU A 95 7.04 1.01 -0.40
N SER A 96 8.26 1.37 -0.79
CA SER A 96 8.54 2.28 -1.93
C SER A 96 8.02 1.77 -3.28
N GLN A 97 7.65 0.50 -3.39
CA GLN A 97 6.96 -0.04 -4.57
C GLN A 97 5.49 0.35 -4.65
N LEU A 98 4.92 0.89 -3.57
CA LEU A 98 3.57 1.41 -3.56
C LEU A 98 3.54 2.82 -4.17
N ASP A 99 2.50 3.10 -4.90
CA ASP A 99 2.23 4.44 -5.42
C ASP A 99 1.52 5.27 -4.30
N PRO A 100 1.73 6.59 -4.22
CA PRO A 100 1.07 7.44 -3.23
C PRO A 100 -0.41 7.67 -3.58
N ILE A 101 -1.16 6.59 -3.69
CA ILE A 101 -2.58 6.60 -4.03
C ILE A 101 -3.40 5.87 -2.97
N ILE A 102 -4.59 6.38 -2.76
CA ILE A 102 -5.67 5.69 -2.06
C ILE A 102 -6.63 5.18 -3.12
N TYR A 103 -6.84 3.87 -3.15
CA TYR A 103 -7.77 3.24 -4.09
C TYR A 103 -9.15 3.12 -3.44
N PHE A 104 -10.15 3.77 -4.02
CA PHE A 104 -11.52 3.72 -3.56
C PHE A 104 -12.35 2.75 -4.41
N CYS A 105 -12.75 1.65 -3.79
CA CYS A 105 -13.65 0.65 -4.34
C CYS A 105 -15.08 0.97 -3.93
N TYR A 106 -15.82 1.63 -4.81
CA TYR A 106 -17.19 2.04 -4.54
C TYR A 106 -18.23 1.08 -5.12
N GLN A 107 -19.44 1.14 -4.62
CA GLN A 107 -20.61 0.50 -5.20
C GLN A 107 -21.43 1.48 -6.05
N SER A 108 -22.19 0.94 -7.02
CA SER A 108 -23.08 1.73 -7.88
C SER A 108 -24.55 1.60 -7.50
N GLU A 109 -24.87 0.64 -6.67
CA GLU A 109 -26.23 0.27 -6.29
C GLU A 109 -26.88 1.29 -5.34
N TYR A 110 -26.04 2.03 -4.59
CA TYR A 110 -26.49 3.05 -3.66
C TYR A 110 -25.78 4.40 -3.90
N PRO A 111 -26.16 5.15 -4.94
CA PRO A 111 -25.41 6.33 -5.40
C PRO A 111 -25.22 7.41 -4.35
N ARG A 112 -26.22 7.64 -3.48
CA ARG A 112 -26.15 8.67 -2.41
C ARG A 112 -25.00 8.41 -1.44
N VAL A 113 -24.77 7.15 -1.07
CA VAL A 113 -23.67 6.77 -0.16
C VAL A 113 -22.33 6.90 -0.89
N ASN A 114 -22.27 6.50 -2.16
CA ASN A 114 -21.06 6.66 -2.96
C ASN A 114 -20.64 8.14 -3.10
N GLU A 115 -21.58 9.04 -3.40
CA GLU A 115 -21.31 10.48 -3.48
C GLU A 115 -20.80 11.03 -2.14
N LEU A 116 -21.49 10.69 -1.04
CA LEU A 116 -21.11 11.08 0.32
C LEU A 116 -19.69 10.59 0.66
N LEU A 117 -19.40 9.30 0.47
CA LEU A 117 -18.09 8.74 0.76
C LEU A 117 -16.99 9.38 -0.08
N LYS A 118 -17.27 9.66 -1.35
CA LYS A 118 -16.31 10.31 -2.25
C LYS A 118 -16.02 11.75 -1.80
N GLU A 119 -17.03 12.52 -1.45
CA GLU A 119 -16.85 13.89 -0.95
C GLU A 119 -16.02 13.91 0.33
N GLU A 120 -16.34 13.06 1.31
CA GLU A 120 -15.61 12.99 2.57
C GLU A 120 -14.18 12.46 2.41
N LEU A 121 -13.96 11.50 1.51
CA LEU A 121 -12.61 11.03 1.18
C LEU A 121 -11.76 12.13 0.55
N VAL A 122 -12.33 12.91 -0.36
CA VAL A 122 -11.62 14.06 -0.97
C VAL A 122 -11.30 15.12 0.07
N ALA A 123 -12.26 15.46 0.95
CA ALA A 123 -12.05 16.42 2.03
C ALA A 123 -10.95 15.95 3.00
N SER A 124 -11.01 14.68 3.43
CA SER A 124 -10.00 14.07 4.30
C SER A 124 -8.61 14.10 3.66
N LEU A 125 -8.52 13.75 2.36
CA LEU A 125 -7.25 13.77 1.64
C LEU A 125 -6.66 15.17 1.49
N ASN A 126 -7.48 16.19 1.28
CA ASN A 126 -7.00 17.57 1.24
C ASN A 126 -6.35 17.96 2.58
N THR A 127 -7.01 17.66 3.70
CA THR A 127 -6.46 17.91 5.05
C THR A 127 -5.16 17.13 5.30
N ILE A 128 -5.12 15.86 4.89
CA ILE A 128 -3.93 15.02 5.05
C ILE A 128 -2.77 15.52 4.19
N ASN A 129 -3.04 15.95 2.97
CA ASN A 129 -2.02 16.44 2.03
C ASN A 129 -1.35 17.75 2.49
N GLU A 130 -1.98 18.54 3.37
CA GLU A 130 -1.35 19.73 3.95
C GLU A 130 -0.13 19.40 4.82
N LYS A 131 -0.09 18.20 5.40
CA LYS A 131 0.98 17.74 6.31
C LYS A 131 1.73 16.50 5.82
N SER A 132 1.28 15.89 4.72
CA SER A 132 1.91 14.70 4.16
C SER A 132 3.20 15.05 3.41
N ARG A 133 4.25 14.23 3.57
CA ARG A 133 5.53 14.36 2.85
C ARG A 133 5.38 14.20 1.33
N PHE A 134 4.40 13.45 0.88
CA PHE A 134 4.09 13.23 -0.55
C PHE A 134 2.59 13.40 -0.79
N PRO A 135 2.19 14.05 -1.90
CA PRO A 135 0.78 14.23 -2.20
C PRO A 135 0.11 12.90 -2.49
N LEU A 136 -0.96 12.63 -1.77
CA LEU A 136 -1.80 11.46 -1.96
C LEU A 136 -2.93 11.78 -2.93
N THR A 137 -3.24 10.84 -3.82
CA THR A 137 -4.34 10.99 -4.78
C THR A 137 -5.38 9.91 -4.60
N LEU A 138 -6.66 10.26 -4.76
CA LEU A 138 -7.77 9.32 -4.78
C LEU A 138 -7.91 8.72 -6.18
N VAL A 139 -7.93 7.40 -6.26
CA VAL A 139 -8.15 6.67 -7.51
C VAL A 139 -9.37 5.76 -7.34
N GLU A 140 -10.42 6.06 -8.09
CA GLU A 140 -11.65 5.30 -8.02
C GLU A 140 -11.57 4.01 -8.85
N SER A 141 -12.31 3.00 -8.42
CA SER A 141 -12.53 1.78 -9.19
C SER A 141 -13.32 2.08 -10.47
N SER A 142 -13.09 1.29 -11.50
CA SER A 142 -13.82 1.44 -12.77
C SER A 142 -15.13 0.65 -12.73
N ARG A 143 -16.24 1.33 -13.02
CA ARG A 143 -17.58 0.70 -13.12
C ARG A 143 -18.13 0.90 -14.52
N PRO A 144 -18.09 -0.12 -15.39
CA PRO A 144 -18.67 -0.03 -16.73
C PRO A 144 -20.20 0.05 -16.63
N LYS A 145 -20.81 1.04 -17.32
CA LYS A 145 -22.26 1.24 -17.29
C LYS A 145 -23.06 0.16 -18.05
N ASN A 146 -22.49 -0.37 -19.13
CA ASN A 146 -23.21 -1.22 -20.10
C ASN A 146 -22.50 -2.54 -20.41
N ALA A 147 -21.60 -3.01 -19.56
CA ALA A 147 -20.87 -4.25 -19.76
C ALA A 147 -20.63 -4.95 -18.42
N PRO A 148 -20.51 -6.28 -18.42
CA PRO A 148 -20.11 -7.01 -17.22
C PRO A 148 -18.76 -6.49 -16.69
N MET A 149 -18.67 -6.36 -15.37
CA MET A 149 -17.41 -5.99 -14.75
C MET A 149 -16.36 -7.08 -14.94
N ARG A 150 -15.17 -6.66 -15.33
CA ARG A 150 -14.00 -7.52 -15.38
C ARG A 150 -12.91 -6.91 -14.51
N LEU A 151 -12.41 -7.66 -13.55
CA LEU A 151 -11.22 -7.29 -12.81
C LEU A 151 -10.01 -7.35 -13.74
N SER A 152 -9.69 -6.21 -14.34
CA SER A 152 -8.61 -6.10 -15.34
C SER A 152 -7.23 -6.17 -14.67
N ARG A 153 -6.19 -6.52 -15.45
CA ARG A 153 -4.80 -6.45 -14.98
C ARG A 153 -4.43 -5.05 -14.48
N THR A 154 -4.98 -4.01 -15.11
CA THR A 154 -4.77 -2.62 -14.72
C THR A 154 -5.40 -2.33 -13.35
N SER A 155 -6.64 -2.76 -13.12
CA SER A 155 -7.31 -2.61 -11.81
C SER A 155 -6.58 -3.37 -10.72
N MET A 156 -6.22 -4.64 -10.97
CA MET A 156 -5.42 -5.44 -10.04
C MET A 156 -4.09 -4.76 -9.67
N ARG A 157 -3.39 -4.20 -10.68
CA ARG A 157 -2.14 -3.49 -10.45
C ARG A 157 -2.35 -2.23 -9.61
N LYS A 158 -3.40 -1.43 -9.88
CA LYS A 158 -3.74 -0.24 -9.08
C LYS A 158 -4.04 -0.60 -7.63
N ILE A 159 -4.88 -1.63 -7.38
CA ILE A 159 -5.18 -2.12 -6.04
C ILE A 159 -3.88 -2.53 -5.34
N ARG A 160 -3.07 -3.39 -5.95
CA ARG A 160 -1.84 -3.89 -5.34
C ARG A 160 -0.85 -2.78 -5.02
N ARG A 161 -0.74 -1.77 -5.88
CA ARG A 161 0.23 -0.68 -5.74
C ARG A 161 -0.25 0.50 -4.91
N SER A 162 -1.54 0.60 -4.59
CA SER A 162 -2.03 1.67 -3.71
C SER A 162 -1.43 1.56 -2.30
N LEU A 163 -1.24 2.69 -1.63
CA LEU A 163 -0.88 2.70 -0.20
C LEU A 163 -2.03 2.13 0.63
N LEU A 164 -3.23 2.60 0.37
CA LEU A 164 -4.44 2.18 1.08
C LEU A 164 -5.52 1.77 0.08
N PHE A 165 -6.24 0.70 0.39
CA PHE A 165 -7.45 0.28 -0.29
C PHE A 165 -8.64 0.56 0.63
N ILE A 166 -9.57 1.38 0.15
CA ILE A 166 -10.81 1.72 0.86
C ILE A 166 -11.98 1.15 0.07
N ALA A 167 -12.89 0.44 0.73
CA ALA A 167 -14.06 -0.13 0.09
C ALA A 167 -15.36 0.32 0.76
N ASP A 168 -16.36 0.70 -0.05
CA ASP A 168 -17.73 0.87 0.38
C ASP A 168 -18.40 -0.50 0.50
N THR A 169 -18.52 -0.97 1.73
CA THR A 169 -19.14 -2.26 2.07
C THR A 169 -20.59 -2.09 2.58
N THR A 170 -21.21 -0.95 2.35
CA THR A 170 -22.62 -0.72 2.67
C THR A 170 -23.48 -1.83 2.04
N PRO A 171 -24.28 -2.56 2.83
CA PRO A 171 -25.02 -3.71 2.33
C PRO A 171 -26.10 -3.29 1.35
N ILE A 172 -26.24 -4.06 0.27
CA ILE A 172 -27.31 -3.87 -0.72
C ILE A 172 -28.50 -4.80 -0.48
N THR A 173 -28.27 -5.92 0.21
CA THR A 173 -29.29 -6.91 0.53
C THR A 173 -28.84 -7.78 1.70
N THR A 174 -29.72 -8.65 2.17
CA THR A 174 -29.43 -9.71 3.12
C THR A 174 -29.66 -11.08 2.47
N ILE A 175 -28.87 -12.07 2.85
CA ILE A 175 -29.06 -13.48 2.49
C ILE A 175 -28.97 -14.31 3.77
N GLY A 176 -29.90 -15.22 3.96
CA GLY A 176 -29.85 -16.14 5.09
C GLY A 176 -31.20 -16.78 5.40
N SER A 177 -31.24 -17.52 6.51
CA SER A 177 -32.44 -18.13 7.09
C SER A 177 -32.89 -17.30 8.30
N GLN A 178 -34.02 -17.67 8.91
CA GLN A 178 -34.60 -16.95 10.07
C GLN A 178 -33.67 -16.81 11.28
N GLU A 179 -32.56 -17.60 11.34
CA GLU A 179 -31.65 -17.60 12.49
C GLU A 179 -30.33 -16.84 12.22
N THR A 180 -29.89 -16.73 10.97
CA THR A 180 -28.62 -16.06 10.62
C THR A 180 -28.70 -15.37 9.27
N ASN A 181 -28.83 -14.06 9.30
CA ASN A 181 -28.78 -13.21 8.11
C ASN A 181 -27.37 -12.68 7.89
N GLN A 182 -26.93 -12.67 6.66
CA GLN A 182 -25.68 -12.05 6.24
C GLN A 182 -25.96 -10.79 5.44
N LEU A 183 -25.29 -9.70 5.80
CA LEU A 183 -25.33 -8.43 5.08
C LEU A 183 -24.43 -8.52 3.86
N ILE A 184 -24.98 -8.41 2.66
CA ILE A 184 -24.22 -8.61 1.42
C ILE A 184 -23.89 -7.26 0.78
N PRO A 185 -22.59 -6.89 0.67
CA PRO A 185 -22.14 -5.76 -0.12
C PRO A 185 -22.32 -6.00 -1.62
N SER A 186 -22.12 -4.95 -2.43
CA SER A 186 -22.13 -5.11 -3.89
C SER A 186 -21.18 -6.21 -4.37
N PRO A 187 -21.60 -7.09 -5.30
CA PRO A 187 -20.73 -8.13 -5.87
C PRO A 187 -19.43 -7.59 -6.47
N HIS A 188 -19.47 -6.37 -7.01
CA HIS A 188 -18.30 -5.70 -7.56
C HIS A 188 -17.29 -5.37 -6.45
N VAL A 189 -17.79 -4.88 -5.31
CA VAL A 189 -16.97 -4.59 -4.14
C VAL A 189 -16.38 -5.88 -3.56
N CYS A 190 -17.18 -6.93 -3.43
CA CYS A 190 -16.70 -8.24 -2.96
C CYS A 190 -15.55 -8.78 -3.82
N LEU A 191 -15.64 -8.63 -5.15
CA LEU A 191 -14.60 -9.11 -6.07
C LEU A 191 -13.28 -8.34 -5.90
N GLU A 192 -13.32 -7.00 -5.84
CA GLU A 192 -12.11 -6.18 -5.66
C GLU A 192 -11.54 -6.32 -4.24
N MET A 193 -12.40 -6.40 -3.24
CA MET A 193 -12.04 -6.63 -1.84
C MET A 193 -11.35 -7.99 -1.65
N GLY A 194 -11.86 -9.07 -2.26
CA GLY A 194 -11.22 -10.39 -2.23
C GLY A 194 -9.81 -10.35 -2.83
N TYR A 195 -9.62 -9.60 -3.92
CA TYR A 195 -8.28 -9.40 -4.47
C TYR A 195 -7.38 -8.55 -3.54
N ALA A 196 -7.93 -7.50 -2.92
CA ALA A 196 -7.19 -6.68 -1.97
C ALA A 196 -6.74 -7.48 -0.74
N LEU A 197 -7.62 -8.29 -0.15
CA LEU A 197 -7.32 -9.18 0.98
C LEU A 197 -6.18 -10.16 0.68
N HIS A 198 -6.08 -10.64 -0.58
CA HIS A 198 -4.99 -11.51 -1.01
C HIS A 198 -3.68 -10.76 -1.25
N SER A 199 -3.74 -9.54 -1.78
CA SER A 199 -2.56 -8.84 -2.35
C SER A 199 -2.00 -7.73 -1.49
N LYS A 200 -2.67 -7.35 -0.42
CA LYS A 200 -2.29 -6.27 0.50
C LYS A 200 -2.14 -6.81 1.92
N ARG A 201 -1.40 -6.06 2.73
CA ARG A 201 -1.39 -6.31 4.18
C ARG A 201 -2.71 -5.83 4.77
N SER A 202 -3.10 -6.41 5.88
CA SER A 202 -4.36 -6.05 6.56
C SER A 202 -4.43 -4.56 6.92
N GLU A 203 -3.31 -3.96 7.32
CA GLU A 203 -3.20 -2.53 7.65
C GLU A 203 -3.37 -1.59 6.45
N GLN A 204 -3.39 -2.12 5.24
CA GLN A 204 -3.60 -1.36 4.01
C GLN A 204 -5.04 -1.42 3.50
N ILE A 205 -5.95 -1.94 4.30
CA ILE A 205 -7.36 -2.12 3.95
C ILE A 205 -8.22 -1.40 4.97
N LEU A 206 -9.15 -0.57 4.49
CA LEU A 206 -10.18 0.10 5.29
C LEU A 206 -11.53 -0.14 4.63
N LEU A 207 -12.47 -0.64 5.40
CA LEU A 207 -13.84 -0.89 4.96
C LEU A 207 -14.76 0.15 5.59
N LEU A 208 -15.57 0.79 4.76
CA LEU A 208 -16.56 1.79 5.18
C LEU A 208 -17.95 1.20 4.98
N GLN A 209 -18.78 1.27 5.99
CA GLN A 209 -20.14 0.74 5.93
C GLN A 209 -21.12 1.74 6.53
N MET A 210 -22.00 2.27 5.69
CA MET A 210 -23.18 2.98 6.20
C MET A 210 -24.16 1.97 6.78
N GLN A 211 -24.63 2.23 8.00
CA GLN A 211 -25.66 1.40 8.64
C GLN A 211 -26.99 1.55 7.90
N ARG A 212 -27.64 0.44 7.68
CA ARG A 212 -28.96 0.36 7.03
C ARG A 212 -29.93 -0.33 7.99
N PRO A 213 -30.71 0.44 8.78
CA PRO A 213 -31.59 -0.12 9.80
C PRO A 213 -32.65 -1.09 9.25
N GLU A 214 -32.97 -0.98 7.96
CA GLU A 214 -33.90 -1.87 7.27
C GLU A 214 -33.30 -3.23 6.88
N LEU A 215 -31.98 -3.40 7.00
CA LEU A 215 -31.26 -4.65 6.72
C LEU A 215 -30.62 -5.16 8.00
N GLU A 216 -31.19 -6.22 8.54
CA GLU A 216 -30.66 -6.89 9.74
C GLU A 216 -29.76 -8.06 9.35
N GLY A 217 -28.62 -8.21 10.04
CA GLY A 217 -27.69 -9.31 9.81
C GLY A 217 -26.25 -8.97 10.20
N GLU A 218 -25.35 -9.92 9.97
CA GLU A 218 -23.93 -9.80 10.25
C GLU A 218 -23.13 -9.64 8.96
N PHE A 219 -22.01 -8.93 9.06
CA PHE A 219 -21.09 -8.81 7.93
C PHE A 219 -20.42 -10.18 7.66
N PRO A 220 -20.38 -10.66 6.39
CA PRO A 220 -20.05 -12.06 6.09
C PRO A 220 -18.55 -12.39 6.19
N PHE A 221 -17.70 -11.39 6.46
CA PHE A 221 -16.26 -11.58 6.51
C PHE A 221 -15.72 -11.26 7.90
N ASP A 222 -14.90 -12.17 8.43
CA ASP A 222 -14.17 -11.95 9.69
C ASP A 222 -12.95 -11.06 9.41
N LEU A 223 -13.02 -9.80 9.83
CA LEU A 223 -11.98 -8.80 9.63
C LEU A 223 -11.72 -8.06 10.95
N PRO A 224 -10.46 -7.67 11.20
CA PRO A 224 -10.13 -6.88 12.38
C PRO A 224 -10.94 -5.60 12.48
N THR A 225 -11.51 -5.31 13.63
CA THR A 225 -12.35 -4.13 13.89
C THR A 225 -11.66 -2.80 13.54
N GLN A 226 -10.34 -2.75 13.62
CA GLN A 226 -9.53 -1.58 13.27
C GLN A 226 -9.56 -1.23 11.76
N GLN A 227 -10.09 -2.11 10.94
CA GLN A 227 -10.20 -1.94 9.48
C GLN A 227 -11.63 -1.64 9.04
N PHE A 228 -12.55 -1.58 9.97
CA PHE A 228 -13.98 -1.47 9.68
C PHE A 228 -14.59 -0.26 10.36
N LEU A 229 -15.02 0.70 9.56
CA LEU A 229 -15.70 1.91 10.00
C LEU A 229 -17.18 1.81 9.67
N GLN A 230 -18.02 1.67 10.68
CA GLN A 230 -19.46 1.80 10.56
C GLN A 230 -19.89 3.23 10.91
N PHE A 231 -20.84 3.77 10.16
CA PHE A 231 -21.39 5.11 10.39
C PHE A 231 -22.88 5.16 10.02
N GLN A 232 -23.61 6.06 10.63
CA GLN A 232 -25.04 6.26 10.38
C GLN A 232 -25.30 7.42 9.43
N ASP A 233 -24.53 8.48 9.58
CA ASP A 233 -24.70 9.72 8.84
C ASP A 233 -23.36 10.36 8.46
N ARG A 234 -23.45 11.52 7.79
CA ARG A 234 -22.29 12.29 7.34
C ARG A 234 -21.43 12.81 8.48
N ASP A 235 -22.05 13.26 9.55
CA ASP A 235 -21.35 13.91 10.66
C ASP A 235 -20.48 12.89 11.40
N GLU A 236 -21.00 11.70 11.64
CA GLU A 236 -20.25 10.60 12.24
C GLU A 236 -19.10 10.15 11.34
N LEU A 237 -19.33 10.01 10.03
CA LEU A 237 -18.29 9.67 9.08
C LEU A 237 -17.15 10.72 9.09
N ASN A 238 -17.50 12.01 9.03
CA ASN A 238 -16.53 13.12 8.99
C ASN A 238 -15.65 13.14 10.23
N GLN A 239 -16.22 12.89 11.43
CA GLN A 239 -15.47 12.87 12.69
C GLN A 239 -14.43 11.76 12.75
N MET A 240 -14.65 10.62 12.11
CA MET A 240 -13.81 9.43 12.26
C MET A 240 -12.90 9.16 11.07
N LEU A 241 -13.35 9.47 9.84
CA LEU A 241 -12.68 9.01 8.61
C LEU A 241 -11.24 9.52 8.49
N THR A 242 -11.04 10.82 8.67
CA THR A 242 -9.69 11.44 8.56
C THR A 242 -8.72 10.81 9.54
N GLY A 243 -9.11 10.69 10.82
CA GLY A 243 -8.26 10.08 11.86
C GLY A 243 -7.93 8.61 11.59
N MET A 244 -8.87 7.85 11.03
CA MET A 244 -8.60 6.45 10.66
C MET A 244 -7.62 6.36 9.49
N ILE A 245 -7.78 7.19 8.45
CA ILE A 245 -6.83 7.23 7.32
C ILE A 245 -5.44 7.64 7.82
N GLU A 246 -5.34 8.68 8.65
CA GLU A 246 -4.08 9.12 9.25
C GLU A 246 -3.39 8.00 10.04
N THR A 247 -4.13 7.31 10.89
CA THR A 247 -3.61 6.18 11.67
C THR A 247 -2.99 5.09 10.79
N GLN A 248 -3.61 4.79 9.65
CA GLN A 248 -3.04 3.85 8.68
C GLN A 248 -1.81 4.41 7.98
N LEU A 249 -1.82 5.70 7.61
CA LEU A 249 -0.73 6.37 6.91
C LEU A 249 0.50 6.64 7.80
N MET A 250 0.33 6.83 9.10
CA MET A 250 1.45 6.96 10.05
C MET A 250 2.39 5.76 10.01
N ARG A 251 1.89 4.57 9.70
CA ARG A 251 2.70 3.34 9.55
C ARG A 251 3.68 3.41 8.38
N PHE A 252 3.43 4.30 7.43
CA PHE A 252 4.32 4.58 6.30
C PHE A 252 5.24 5.78 6.57
N ARG A 253 5.15 6.39 7.76
CA ARG A 253 5.88 7.62 8.14
C ARG A 253 5.69 8.74 7.11
N LEU A 254 4.47 8.89 6.62
CA LEU A 254 4.06 9.92 5.66
C LEU A 254 3.67 11.24 6.34
N LEU A 255 3.22 11.13 7.57
CA LEU A 255 2.72 12.22 8.42
C LEU A 255 3.68 12.49 9.56
#